data_b45c0ec0d582f613762ee89481ba0bb2
#
_entry.id   b45c0ec0d582f613762ee89481ba0bb2
#
_cell.length_a   1.000
_cell.length_b   1.000
_cell.length_c   1.000
_cell.angle_alpha   90.00
_cell.angle_beta   90.00
_cell.angle_gamma   90.00
#
_symmetry.space_group_name_H-M   'P 1'
#
loop_
_entity.id
_entity.type
_entity.pdbx_description
1 polymer ?
#
loop_
_entity_poly.entity_id
_entity_poly.type
_entity_poly.pdbx_seq_one_letter_code
_entity_poly.pdbx_strand_id
1 'polypeptide(L)'
;LKVFFIGFNKSGTTTYHNIMSQKFKSKHNTEWAKRSRDNRKGYAYRLKQYFKSADSWSDGESPDYKRLDEVFPNAKFILNTRCERSWLISLVRHVHRPAAMQIKGQHYREFFVQGAGREQSVISMWLKRRRAYHGSVYKYFGNQTTSKFTVLDIENDDVVFRLSNFLGVQLNKSKRNMHYNRAVVNKNFIIKYIAMIDDVLEKAL
;
A
#
# COMPACT_ATOMS: atom_id res chain seq x y z
N LEU A 1 -13.96 -3.38 -15.69
CA LEU A 1 -12.90 -4.00 -14.88
C LEU A 1 -12.70 -3.20 -13.61
N LYS A 2 -12.58 -3.89 -12.45
CA LYS A 2 -12.19 -3.27 -11.19
C LYS A 2 -10.76 -3.72 -10.84
N VAL A 3 -9.91 -2.80 -10.39
CA VAL A 3 -8.52 -3.07 -10.03
C VAL A 3 -8.25 -2.54 -8.63
N PHE A 4 -7.80 -3.40 -7.73
CA PHE A 4 -7.52 -3.06 -6.35
C PHE A 4 -6.03 -3.27 -6.02
N PHE A 5 -5.34 -2.18 -5.65
CA PHE A 5 -3.99 -2.24 -5.12
C PHE A 5 -4.08 -2.49 -3.61
N ILE A 6 -3.97 -3.74 -3.23
CA ILE A 6 -4.27 -4.21 -1.88
C ILE A 6 -3.07 -4.22 -0.92
N GLY A 7 -1.90 -3.77 -1.35
CA GLY A 7 -0.72 -3.63 -0.48
C GLY A 7 -0.81 -2.42 0.45
N PHE A 8 0.25 -2.25 1.24
CA PHE A 8 0.35 -1.14 2.17
C PHE A 8 0.64 0.18 1.47
N ASN A 9 0.26 1.29 2.10
CA ASN A 9 0.78 2.60 1.74
C ASN A 9 2.32 2.60 1.80
N LYS A 10 2.98 3.60 1.19
CA LYS A 10 4.45 3.66 1.00
C LYS A 10 5.06 2.55 0.12
N SER A 11 4.24 1.70 -0.49
CA SER A 11 4.64 0.71 -1.51
C SER A 11 4.32 1.19 -2.93
N GLY A 12 4.57 2.47 -3.23
CA GLY A 12 4.42 3.05 -4.56
C GLY A 12 2.99 3.40 -4.98
N THR A 13 2.05 3.50 -4.05
CA THR A 13 0.62 3.71 -4.33
C THR A 13 0.34 4.95 -5.20
N THR A 14 1.07 6.06 -4.99
CA THR A 14 0.97 7.26 -5.85
C THR A 14 1.47 7.00 -7.27
N THR A 15 2.56 6.25 -7.41
CA THR A 15 3.12 5.89 -8.73
C THR A 15 2.12 5.02 -9.50
N TYR A 16 1.57 3.99 -8.87
CA TYR A 16 0.54 3.15 -9.49
C TYR A 16 -0.71 3.95 -9.86
N HIS A 17 -1.16 4.86 -8.98
CA HIS A 17 -2.28 5.76 -9.30
C HIS A 17 -2.01 6.57 -10.59
N ASN A 18 -0.83 7.17 -10.71
CA ASN A 18 -0.46 7.96 -11.89
C ASN A 18 -0.38 7.12 -13.17
N ILE A 19 0.15 5.89 -13.06
CA ILE A 19 0.21 4.95 -14.19
C ILE A 19 -1.22 4.55 -14.60
N MET A 20 -2.05 4.14 -13.64
CA MET A 20 -3.43 3.72 -13.89
C MET A 20 -4.29 4.84 -14.48
N SER A 21 -4.07 6.09 -14.05
CA SER A 21 -4.83 7.25 -14.53
C SER A 21 -4.65 7.54 -16.02
N GLN A 22 -3.72 6.89 -16.70
CA GLN A 22 -3.55 7.00 -18.15
C GLN A 22 -4.68 6.32 -18.94
N LYS A 23 -5.30 5.28 -18.38
CA LYS A 23 -6.29 4.45 -19.06
C LYS A 23 -7.53 4.16 -18.23
N PHE A 24 -7.48 4.37 -16.93
CA PHE A 24 -8.54 4.04 -15.98
C PHE A 24 -8.93 5.26 -15.16
N LYS A 25 -10.19 5.34 -14.77
CA LYS A 25 -10.61 6.28 -13.74
C LYS A 25 -10.07 5.79 -12.39
N SER A 26 -8.96 6.35 -11.95
CA SER A 26 -8.23 5.90 -10.76
C SER A 26 -8.50 6.81 -9.56
N LYS A 27 -8.65 6.21 -8.36
CA LYS A 27 -8.75 6.90 -7.07
C LYS A 27 -7.59 6.53 -6.16
N HIS A 28 -7.06 7.53 -5.48
CA HIS A 28 -5.93 7.42 -4.55
C HIS A 28 -6.31 8.03 -3.20
N ASN A 29 -6.82 7.21 -2.28
CA ASN A 29 -7.21 7.61 -0.94
C ASN A 29 -7.37 6.39 -0.04
N THR A 30 -7.42 6.60 1.27
CA THR A 30 -7.54 5.53 2.27
C THR A 30 -8.97 5.07 2.55
N GLU A 31 -9.97 5.81 2.11
CA GLU A 31 -11.38 5.57 2.45
C GLU A 31 -11.90 4.25 1.91
N TRP A 32 -11.50 3.87 0.70
CA TRP A 32 -11.96 2.63 0.08
C TRP A 32 -11.58 1.38 0.87
N ALA A 33 -10.40 1.36 1.51
CA ALA A 33 -9.99 0.25 2.35
C ALA A 33 -10.83 0.15 3.63
N LYS A 34 -11.25 1.29 4.19
CA LYS A 34 -12.20 1.31 5.31
C LYS A 34 -13.56 0.78 4.87
N ARG A 35 -14.04 1.20 3.68
CA ARG A 35 -15.31 0.71 3.12
C ARG A 35 -15.28 -0.79 2.85
N SER A 36 -14.16 -1.35 2.39
CA SER A 36 -14.05 -2.79 2.15
C SER A 36 -14.29 -3.62 3.43
N ARG A 37 -14.01 -3.05 4.62
CA ARG A 37 -14.23 -3.69 5.92
C ARG A 37 -15.63 -3.47 6.52
N ASP A 38 -16.55 -2.83 5.79
CA ASP A 38 -17.94 -2.65 6.24
C ASP A 38 -18.64 -4.02 6.34
N ASN A 39 -19.02 -4.42 7.56
CA ASN A 39 -19.67 -5.70 7.84
C ASN A 39 -21.17 -5.60 8.12
N ARG A 40 -21.78 -4.42 7.98
CA ARG A 40 -23.20 -4.20 8.24
C ARG A 40 -24.07 -4.93 7.19
N LYS A 41 -25.28 -5.30 7.57
CA LYS A 41 -26.27 -5.92 6.66
C LYS A 41 -26.38 -5.12 5.36
N GLY A 42 -26.37 -5.80 4.21
CA GLY A 42 -26.39 -5.19 2.88
C GLY A 42 -25.06 -4.58 2.43
N TYR A 43 -23.92 -4.97 3.03
CA TYR A 43 -22.60 -4.47 2.68
C TYR A 43 -22.28 -4.61 1.18
N ALA A 44 -22.67 -5.72 0.55
CA ALA A 44 -22.39 -5.97 -0.86
C ALA A 44 -23.01 -4.90 -1.77
N TYR A 45 -24.25 -4.50 -1.50
CA TYR A 45 -24.90 -3.41 -2.22
C TYR A 45 -24.15 -2.08 -2.03
N ARG A 46 -23.82 -1.72 -0.76
CA ARG A 46 -23.09 -0.48 -0.47
C ARG A 46 -21.71 -0.47 -1.12
N LEU A 47 -20.99 -1.59 -1.11
CA LEU A 47 -19.71 -1.69 -1.80
C LEU A 47 -19.89 -1.50 -3.31
N LYS A 48 -20.85 -2.17 -3.93
CA LYS A 48 -21.13 -1.99 -5.37
C LYS A 48 -21.44 -0.53 -5.71
N GLN A 49 -22.22 0.19 -4.88
CA GLN A 49 -22.49 1.61 -5.10
C GLN A 49 -21.25 2.48 -4.96
N TYR A 50 -20.46 2.30 -3.88
CA TYR A 50 -19.24 3.07 -3.65
C TYR A 50 -18.23 2.89 -4.79
N PHE A 51 -18.00 1.63 -5.21
CA PHE A 51 -17.00 1.29 -6.21
C PHE A 51 -17.46 1.53 -7.67
N LYS A 52 -18.67 2.01 -7.91
CA LYS A 52 -19.09 2.50 -9.24
C LYS A 52 -18.27 3.71 -9.69
N SER A 53 -17.79 4.49 -8.77
CA SER A 53 -17.20 5.81 -9.01
C SER A 53 -15.84 5.81 -9.69
N ALA A 54 -15.17 4.66 -9.79
CA ALA A 54 -13.87 4.52 -10.45
C ALA A 54 -13.62 3.06 -10.89
N ASP A 55 -12.50 2.84 -11.60
CA ASP A 55 -12.07 1.53 -12.09
C ASP A 55 -10.91 0.99 -11.25
N SER A 56 -10.09 1.87 -10.65
CA SER A 56 -8.90 1.50 -9.91
C SER A 56 -8.82 2.25 -8.58
N TRP A 57 -8.35 1.54 -7.53
CA TRP A 57 -8.17 2.10 -6.18
C TRP A 57 -6.80 1.75 -5.62
N SER A 58 -6.13 2.76 -5.05
CA SER A 58 -4.84 2.65 -4.40
C SER A 58 -4.79 3.49 -3.11
N ASP A 59 -3.70 3.37 -2.33
CA ASP A 59 -3.49 4.01 -1.03
C ASP A 59 -4.42 3.49 0.09
N GLY A 60 -5.03 2.34 -0.12
CA GLY A 60 -5.69 1.62 0.96
C GLY A 60 -4.67 0.86 1.80
N GLU A 61 -4.89 0.79 3.10
CA GLU A 61 -4.08 -0.03 3.99
C GLU A 61 -4.90 -1.21 4.50
N SER A 62 -4.42 -2.43 4.27
CA SER A 62 -5.06 -3.67 4.71
C SER A 62 -6.56 -3.73 4.36
N PRO A 63 -6.97 -3.55 3.09
CA PRO A 63 -8.38 -3.71 2.72
C PRO A 63 -8.83 -5.15 2.95
N ASP A 64 -10.13 -5.36 3.12
CA ASP A 64 -10.73 -6.70 3.11
C ASP A 64 -10.82 -7.22 1.67
N TYR A 65 -9.71 -7.76 1.18
CA TYR A 65 -9.62 -8.28 -0.18
C TYR A 65 -10.54 -9.48 -0.44
N LYS A 66 -10.84 -10.29 0.60
CA LYS A 66 -11.75 -11.44 0.46
C LYS A 66 -13.16 -10.98 0.15
N ARG A 67 -13.64 -9.98 0.88
CA ARG A 67 -14.94 -9.38 0.64
C ARG A 67 -15.02 -8.63 -0.67
N LEU A 68 -13.92 -7.96 -1.07
CA LEU A 68 -13.85 -7.35 -2.40
C LEU A 68 -13.92 -8.39 -3.50
N ASP A 69 -13.28 -9.54 -3.33
CA ASP A 69 -13.31 -10.63 -4.29
C ASP A 69 -14.70 -11.28 -4.38
N GLU A 70 -15.36 -11.47 -3.26
CA GLU A 70 -16.74 -11.95 -3.20
C GLU A 70 -17.71 -11.01 -3.96
N VAL A 71 -17.58 -9.70 -3.73
CA VAL A 71 -18.50 -8.70 -4.31
C VAL A 71 -18.17 -8.39 -5.78
N PHE A 72 -16.90 -8.51 -6.16
CA PHE A 72 -16.38 -8.22 -7.50
C PHE A 72 -15.57 -9.40 -8.07
N PRO A 73 -16.23 -10.52 -8.42
CA PRO A 73 -15.54 -11.76 -8.81
C PRO A 73 -14.63 -11.63 -10.03
N ASN A 74 -14.88 -10.63 -10.89
CA ASN A 74 -14.05 -10.32 -12.06
C ASN A 74 -13.02 -9.20 -11.81
N ALA A 75 -12.81 -8.80 -10.55
CA ALA A 75 -11.80 -7.80 -10.22
C ALA A 75 -10.39 -8.39 -10.33
N LYS A 76 -9.43 -7.51 -10.58
CA LYS A 76 -8.00 -7.80 -10.50
C LYS A 76 -7.41 -7.24 -9.22
N PHE A 77 -6.59 -8.04 -8.55
CA PHE A 77 -5.96 -7.70 -7.29
C PHE A 77 -4.45 -7.61 -7.46
N ILE A 78 -3.86 -6.55 -6.98
CA ILE A 78 -2.42 -6.30 -7.08
C ILE A 78 -1.89 -6.10 -5.65
N LEU A 79 -1.06 -7.03 -5.18
CA LEU A 79 -0.29 -6.80 -3.97
C LEU A 79 0.92 -5.94 -4.33
N ASN A 80 0.72 -4.63 -4.27
CA ASN A 80 1.82 -3.70 -4.44
C ASN A 80 2.74 -3.79 -3.22
N THR A 81 4.01 -4.05 -3.48
CA THR A 81 5.03 -4.26 -2.45
C THR A 81 6.26 -3.42 -2.69
N ARG A 82 7.19 -3.53 -1.77
CA ARG A 82 8.48 -2.87 -1.75
C ARG A 82 9.38 -3.61 -0.77
N CYS A 83 10.70 -3.60 -0.94
CA CYS A 83 11.64 -4.11 0.05
C CYS A 83 11.29 -3.59 1.46
N GLU A 84 11.31 -4.46 2.46
CA GLU A 84 10.87 -4.13 3.84
C GLU A 84 11.66 -2.97 4.42
N ARG A 85 12.98 -2.96 4.22
CA ARG A 85 13.86 -1.88 4.67
C ARG A 85 13.47 -0.54 4.05
N SER A 86 13.33 -0.49 2.73
CA SER A 86 12.92 0.71 1.99
C SER A 86 11.52 1.17 2.40
N TRP A 87 10.63 0.23 2.67
CA TRP A 87 9.27 0.53 3.13
C TRP A 87 9.27 1.16 4.52
N LEU A 88 9.99 0.58 5.49
CA LEU A 88 10.11 1.12 6.86
C LEU A 88 10.75 2.51 6.85
N ILE A 89 11.83 2.71 6.09
CA ILE A 89 12.46 4.03 5.93
C ILE A 89 11.44 5.04 5.37
N SER A 90 10.67 4.65 4.36
CA SER A 90 9.64 5.53 3.77
C SER A 90 8.52 5.86 4.77
N LEU A 91 8.17 4.91 5.63
CA LEU A 91 7.13 5.10 6.65
C LEU A 91 7.62 6.03 7.77
N VAL A 92 8.84 5.82 8.27
CA VAL A 92 9.47 6.73 9.25
C VAL A 92 9.59 8.14 8.68
N ARG A 93 10.05 8.30 7.44
CA ARG A 93 10.06 9.61 6.77
C ARG A 93 8.68 10.23 6.66
N HIS A 94 7.67 9.41 6.44
CA HIS A 94 6.29 9.89 6.31
C HIS A 94 5.76 10.47 7.63
N VAL A 95 5.96 9.81 8.77
CA VAL A 95 5.48 10.29 10.07
C VAL A 95 6.20 11.56 10.54
N HIS A 96 7.39 11.84 10.02
CA HIS A 96 8.18 13.04 10.33
C HIS A 96 7.92 14.22 9.37
N ARG A 97 6.92 14.15 8.53
CA ARG A 97 6.48 15.33 7.74
C ARG A 97 5.90 16.41 8.67
N PRO A 98 5.89 17.69 8.25
CA PRO A 98 5.32 18.78 9.05
C PRO A 98 3.94 18.42 9.61
N ALA A 99 3.72 18.76 10.87
CA ALA A 99 2.59 18.34 11.69
C ALA A 99 1.21 18.61 11.06
N ALA A 100 1.07 19.69 10.31
CA ALA A 100 -0.20 20.03 9.65
C ALA A 100 -0.75 18.93 8.71
N MET A 101 0.14 18.07 8.18
CA MET A 101 -0.23 16.99 7.24
C MET A 101 -0.43 15.64 7.93
N GLN A 102 0.04 15.47 9.19
CA GLN A 102 0.26 14.16 9.80
C GLN A 102 -0.53 13.90 11.09
N ILE A 103 -0.94 14.92 11.82
CA ILE A 103 -1.54 14.82 13.19
C ILE A 103 -2.72 13.86 13.27
N LYS A 104 -3.46 13.67 12.18
CA LYS A 104 -4.62 12.77 12.15
C LYS A 104 -4.27 11.36 11.63
N GLY A 105 -3.07 11.13 11.13
CA GLY A 105 -2.67 9.84 10.54
C GLY A 105 -2.43 8.76 11.61
N GLN A 106 -2.86 7.53 11.32
CA GLN A 106 -2.69 6.39 12.21
C GLN A 106 -1.22 6.19 12.59
N HIS A 107 -0.30 6.13 11.60
CA HIS A 107 1.12 5.91 11.84
C HIS A 107 1.77 7.01 12.65
N TYR A 108 1.36 8.27 12.47
CA TYR A 108 1.84 9.37 13.30
C TYR A 108 1.47 9.15 14.77
N ARG A 109 0.21 8.80 15.06
CA ARG A 109 -0.23 8.55 16.42
C ARG A 109 0.47 7.35 17.04
N GLU A 110 0.59 6.26 16.30
CA GLU A 110 1.34 5.07 16.74
C GLU A 110 2.78 5.42 17.10
N PHE A 111 3.45 6.25 16.30
CA PHE A 111 4.85 6.56 16.46
C PHE A 111 5.11 7.61 17.54
N PHE A 112 4.43 8.75 17.51
CA PHE A 112 4.71 9.88 18.39
C PHE A 112 3.87 9.94 19.65
N VAL A 113 2.66 9.41 19.64
CA VAL A 113 1.76 9.49 20.79
C VAL A 113 1.80 8.22 21.61
N GLN A 114 1.65 7.06 20.98
CA GLN A 114 1.61 5.77 21.68
C GLN A 114 3.02 5.15 21.84
N GLY A 115 3.92 5.47 20.94
CA GLY A 115 5.26 4.91 20.83
C GLY A 115 6.39 5.81 21.30
N ALA A 116 6.09 6.96 21.92
CA ALA A 116 7.13 7.86 22.44
C ALA A 116 8.10 7.14 23.38
N GLY A 117 9.40 7.17 23.06
CA GLY A 117 10.44 6.41 23.77
C GLY A 117 10.47 4.90 23.49
N ARG A 118 9.60 4.40 22.59
CA ARG A 118 9.50 2.98 22.20
C ARG A 118 9.42 2.83 20.67
N GLU A 119 10.08 3.71 19.94
CA GLU A 119 10.00 3.81 18.47
C GLU A 119 10.39 2.50 17.77
N GLN A 120 11.38 1.79 18.32
CA GLN A 120 11.81 0.49 17.81
C GLN A 120 10.71 -0.56 17.90
N SER A 121 9.96 -0.58 19.01
CA SER A 121 8.81 -1.47 19.18
C SER A 121 7.70 -1.17 18.18
N VAL A 122 7.49 0.10 17.86
CA VAL A 122 6.51 0.52 16.83
C VAL A 122 6.94 0.08 15.43
N ILE A 123 8.22 0.24 15.10
CA ILE A 123 8.79 -0.23 13.82
C ILE A 123 8.61 -1.76 13.69
N SER A 124 8.92 -2.51 14.75
CA SER A 124 8.71 -3.96 14.81
C SER A 124 7.23 -4.34 14.63
N MET A 125 6.32 -3.62 15.29
CA MET A 125 4.88 -3.82 15.14
C MET A 125 4.42 -3.59 13.69
N TRP A 126 4.89 -2.53 13.04
CA TRP A 126 4.57 -2.26 11.63
C TRP A 126 5.04 -3.38 10.71
N LEU A 127 6.27 -3.87 10.91
CA LEU A 127 6.82 -4.99 10.15
C LEU A 127 5.99 -6.26 10.33
N LYS A 128 5.68 -6.63 11.57
CA LYS A 128 4.86 -7.81 11.90
C LYS A 128 3.46 -7.70 11.28
N ARG A 129 2.81 -6.54 11.36
CA ARG A 129 1.49 -6.28 10.75
C ARG A 129 1.53 -6.49 9.23
N ARG A 130 2.56 -5.93 8.57
CA ARG A 130 2.74 -6.09 7.13
C ARG A 130 2.96 -7.55 6.74
N ARG A 131 3.88 -8.26 7.41
CA ARG A 131 4.18 -9.67 7.13
C ARG A 131 2.94 -10.55 7.33
N ALA A 132 2.21 -10.37 8.41
CA ALA A 132 0.97 -11.11 8.68
C ALA A 132 -0.09 -10.88 7.59
N TYR A 133 -0.26 -9.63 7.18
CA TYR A 133 -1.20 -9.30 6.10
C TYR A 133 -0.76 -9.90 4.75
N HIS A 134 0.51 -9.73 4.35
CA HIS A 134 1.02 -10.32 3.11
C HIS A 134 0.88 -11.85 3.14
N GLY A 135 1.23 -12.50 4.25
CA GLY A 135 1.03 -13.94 4.42
C GLY A 135 -0.43 -14.37 4.25
N SER A 136 -1.38 -13.57 4.78
CA SER A 136 -2.81 -13.85 4.59
C SER A 136 -3.27 -13.68 3.14
N VAL A 137 -2.72 -12.70 2.41
CA VAL A 137 -2.98 -12.48 0.98
C VAL A 137 -2.45 -13.65 0.16
N TYR A 138 -1.19 -14.07 0.41
CA TYR A 138 -0.60 -15.23 -0.27
C TYR A 138 -1.35 -16.54 0.02
N LYS A 139 -1.81 -16.73 1.25
CA LYS A 139 -2.63 -17.88 1.60
C LYS A 139 -3.94 -17.94 0.82
N TYR A 140 -4.51 -16.78 0.49
CA TYR A 140 -5.80 -16.68 -0.21
C TYR A 140 -5.66 -16.77 -1.74
N PHE A 141 -4.75 -15.98 -2.33
CA PHE A 141 -4.61 -15.90 -3.78
C PHE A 141 -3.51 -16.82 -4.35
N GLY A 142 -2.64 -17.37 -3.50
CA GLY A 142 -1.38 -17.97 -3.92
C GLY A 142 -0.27 -16.93 -4.07
N ASN A 143 0.95 -17.39 -4.29
CA ASN A 143 2.15 -16.55 -4.43
C ASN A 143 2.58 -16.32 -5.90
N GLN A 144 1.86 -16.91 -6.85
CA GLN A 144 2.13 -16.78 -8.28
C GLN A 144 1.12 -15.86 -8.96
N THR A 145 1.54 -15.24 -10.06
CA THR A 145 0.65 -14.45 -10.89
C THR A 145 -0.39 -15.35 -11.55
N THR A 146 -1.66 -15.00 -11.38
CA THR A 146 -2.81 -15.61 -12.03
C THR A 146 -3.53 -14.59 -12.90
N SER A 147 -4.61 -14.97 -13.57
CA SER A 147 -5.45 -13.99 -14.30
C SER A 147 -6.10 -12.95 -13.37
N LYS A 148 -6.22 -13.24 -12.08
CA LYS A 148 -6.91 -12.45 -11.08
C LYS A 148 -6.00 -11.72 -10.11
N PHE A 149 -4.80 -12.24 -9.83
CA PHE A 149 -3.90 -11.74 -8.80
C PHE A 149 -2.46 -11.66 -9.30
N THR A 150 -1.74 -10.61 -8.89
CA THR A 150 -0.30 -10.48 -9.10
C THR A 150 0.37 -9.73 -7.96
N VAL A 151 1.67 -9.96 -7.79
CA VAL A 151 2.54 -9.22 -6.87
C VAL A 151 3.45 -8.30 -7.68
N LEU A 152 3.45 -7.02 -7.38
CA LEU A 152 4.29 -6.04 -8.06
C LEU A 152 5.15 -5.26 -7.07
N ASP A 153 6.46 -5.43 -7.16
CA ASP A 153 7.43 -4.64 -6.42
C ASP A 153 7.72 -3.35 -7.20
N ILE A 154 7.49 -2.20 -6.54
CA ILE A 154 7.68 -0.88 -7.17
C ILE A 154 9.16 -0.55 -7.43
N GLU A 155 10.08 -1.27 -6.79
CA GLU A 155 11.52 -1.08 -6.98
C GLU A 155 12.07 -1.85 -8.19
N ASN A 156 11.26 -2.71 -8.82
CA ASN A 156 11.64 -3.41 -10.04
C ASN A 156 11.45 -2.53 -11.28
N ASP A 157 12.42 -2.53 -12.17
CA ASP A 157 12.42 -1.70 -13.39
C ASP A 157 11.32 -2.09 -14.39
N ASP A 158 10.88 -3.34 -14.38
CA ASP A 158 9.87 -3.92 -15.26
C ASP A 158 8.42 -3.77 -14.76
N VAL A 159 8.21 -3.07 -13.65
CA VAL A 159 6.90 -3.00 -12.97
C VAL A 159 5.77 -2.53 -13.90
N VAL A 160 6.05 -1.58 -14.80
CA VAL A 160 5.05 -1.06 -15.76
C VAL A 160 4.71 -2.10 -16.81
N PHE A 161 5.71 -2.82 -17.31
CA PHE A 161 5.54 -3.90 -18.28
C PHE A 161 4.70 -5.03 -17.67
N ARG A 162 5.04 -5.47 -16.46
CA ARG A 162 4.29 -6.52 -15.75
C ARG A 162 2.85 -6.11 -15.44
N LEU A 163 2.64 -4.85 -15.05
CA LEU A 163 1.30 -4.30 -14.81
C LEU A 163 0.49 -4.27 -16.11
N SER A 164 1.10 -3.84 -17.23
CA SER A 164 0.48 -3.80 -18.55
C SER A 164 0.03 -5.19 -19.01
N ASN A 165 0.91 -6.18 -18.90
CA ASN A 165 0.61 -7.57 -19.27
C ASN A 165 -0.49 -8.16 -18.39
N PHE A 166 -0.43 -7.92 -17.07
CA PHE A 166 -1.44 -8.40 -16.13
C PHE A 166 -2.82 -7.81 -16.44
N LEU A 167 -2.90 -6.54 -16.81
CA LEU A 167 -4.17 -5.86 -17.11
C LEU A 167 -4.64 -6.09 -18.55
N GLY A 168 -3.76 -6.51 -19.46
CA GLY A 168 -4.04 -6.62 -20.90
C GLY A 168 -4.17 -5.26 -21.59
N VAL A 169 -3.49 -4.22 -21.07
CA VAL A 169 -3.51 -2.86 -21.62
C VAL A 169 -2.13 -2.25 -21.64
N GLN A 170 -1.79 -1.51 -22.68
CA GLN A 170 -0.53 -0.81 -22.75
C GLN A 170 -0.53 0.41 -21.84
N LEU A 171 0.39 0.42 -20.87
CA LEU A 171 0.65 1.52 -19.96
C LEU A 171 2.08 2.03 -20.17
N ASN A 172 2.32 3.30 -19.86
CA ASN A 172 3.65 3.91 -20.01
C ASN A 172 4.21 4.30 -18.65
N LYS A 173 5.55 4.34 -18.53
CA LYS A 173 6.17 5.00 -17.38
C LYS A 173 5.66 6.44 -17.31
N SER A 174 5.14 6.84 -16.16
CA SER A 174 4.70 8.21 -15.97
C SER A 174 5.88 9.17 -16.24
N LYS A 175 5.70 10.18 -17.10
CA LYS A 175 6.71 11.23 -17.33
C LYS A 175 7.00 12.07 -16.08
N ARG A 176 6.13 12.04 -15.09
CA ARG A 176 6.36 12.65 -13.79
C ARG A 176 7.22 11.69 -12.96
N ASN A 177 8.38 12.16 -12.51
CA ASN A 177 9.40 11.44 -11.75
C ASN A 177 8.79 10.34 -10.85
N MET A 178 9.27 9.09 -11.00
CA MET A 178 8.83 7.92 -10.20
C MET A 178 9.06 8.09 -8.69
N HIS A 179 9.60 9.21 -8.26
CA HIS A 179 9.89 9.58 -6.88
C HIS A 179 8.98 10.68 -6.32
N TYR A 180 7.69 10.66 -6.67
CA TYR A 180 6.71 11.54 -6.04
C TYR A 180 6.74 11.36 -4.51
N ASN A 181 6.83 12.46 -3.79
CA ASN A 181 6.80 12.50 -2.33
C ASN A 181 8.06 11.98 -1.60
N ARG A 182 9.28 12.22 -2.09
CA ARG A 182 10.44 12.17 -1.21
C ARG A 182 10.27 13.24 -0.13
N ALA A 183 9.93 12.83 1.09
CA ALA A 183 9.95 13.76 2.22
C ALA A 183 11.39 14.23 2.41
N VAL A 184 11.62 15.53 2.34
CA VAL A 184 12.88 16.13 2.76
C VAL A 184 12.91 16.05 4.28
N VAL A 185 13.72 15.17 4.81
CA VAL A 185 13.95 15.01 6.25
C VAL A 185 15.44 15.16 6.48
N ASN A 186 15.81 15.84 7.58
CA ASN A 186 17.20 16.07 7.95
C ASN A 186 17.98 14.73 7.95
N LYS A 187 19.16 14.71 7.29
CA LYS A 187 19.98 13.49 7.13
C LYS A 187 20.36 12.86 8.47
N ASN A 188 20.76 13.66 9.44
CA ASN A 188 21.19 13.16 10.76
C ASN A 188 20.06 12.49 11.55
N PHE A 189 18.84 12.95 11.35
CA PHE A 189 17.65 12.39 11.97
C PHE A 189 17.34 10.98 11.42
N ILE A 190 17.49 10.78 10.13
CA ILE A 190 17.22 9.47 9.50
C ILE A 190 18.24 8.42 9.90
N ILE A 191 19.51 8.77 10.13
CA ILE A 191 20.58 7.83 10.50
C ILE A 191 20.21 7.04 11.76
N LYS A 192 19.68 7.73 12.79
CA LYS A 192 19.18 7.07 14.01
C LYS A 192 18.16 5.97 13.73
N TYR A 193 17.20 6.26 12.86
CA TYR A 193 16.12 5.31 12.57
C TYR A 193 16.53 4.21 11.60
N ILE A 194 17.54 4.44 10.76
CA ILE A 194 18.11 3.39 9.90
C ILE A 194 18.70 2.28 10.79
N ALA A 195 19.50 2.64 11.79
CA ALA A 195 20.07 1.65 12.71
C ALA A 195 18.99 0.86 13.47
N MET A 196 17.92 1.53 13.93
CA MET A 196 16.77 0.86 14.55
C MET A 196 16.03 -0.09 13.59
N ILE A 197 15.88 0.31 12.33
CA ILE A 197 15.23 -0.50 11.30
C ILE A 197 16.07 -1.75 11.01
N ASP A 198 17.39 -1.58 10.86
CA ASP A 198 18.30 -2.67 10.56
C ASP A 198 18.33 -3.69 11.72
N ASP A 199 18.36 -3.23 12.99
CA ASP A 199 18.25 -4.10 14.17
C ASP A 199 16.88 -4.84 14.24
N VAL A 200 15.79 -4.16 13.91
CA VAL A 200 14.46 -4.81 13.86
C VAL A 200 14.41 -5.89 12.79
N LEU A 201 15.01 -5.64 11.62
CA LEU A 201 15.02 -6.60 10.52
C LEU A 201 15.89 -7.81 10.86
N GLU A 202 17.05 -7.61 11.47
CA GLU A 202 17.95 -8.68 11.91
C GLU A 202 17.29 -9.60 12.95
N LYS A 203 16.61 -9.03 13.94
CA LYS A 203 15.89 -9.79 14.98
C LYS A 203 14.61 -10.48 14.47
N ALA A 204 14.18 -10.19 13.27
CA ALA A 204 12.95 -10.72 12.67
C ALA A 204 13.23 -11.81 11.62
N LEU A 205 14.51 -12.15 11.36
CA LEU A 205 14.95 -13.29 10.56
C LEU A 205 14.89 -14.57 11.38
#